data_bb5e273e98091b1dae461138801a1f9c
#
_entry.id   bb5e273e98091b1dae461138801a1f9c
#
_cell.length_a   1.000
_cell.length_b   1.000
_cell.length_c   1.000
_cell.angle_alpha   90.00
_cell.angle_beta   90.00
_cell.angle_gamma   90.00
#
_symmetry.space_group_name_H-M   'P 1'
#
loop_
_entity.id
_entity.type
_entity.pdbx_description
1 polymer ?
#
loop_
_entity_poly.entity_id
_entity_poly.type
_entity_poly.pdbx_seq_one_letter_code
_entity_poly.pdbx_strand_id
1 'polypeptide(L)'
;MRALLPFLRLFKYAKFPLILGVILMIVGLSSSIGLLTLSGWFLAATAIAGAGTLFNFFYPSAGVRGLAISRTAVRYIEKIVTHDATFRVLAKLRVEVFSRIIPLSPAVLNRYRNSDLLNRLVADVDTLDNLYLRLIAPFISAIVVIGFITFGLSFINPTIALFIGITLLIFLLIIPTLFYYLGKQFGEKLTQLRANYRSQFVEFIQAQAELLLFNAEDKSKQSLNQIEQEWQSYQQKEANLTGLSSAILLLVNGLIISFTLWFVADVDLGDGVYKAAFIALFTFAALSTFEILMPIGAAFLHIGQVIASAERLNDIMTQPPLVQFTQNEPFAQTDDALIDVRNVFFTYPERENLALNDVSLSIQQGQKIAILGKTGSGKSTLLQLLVRNYDTQQGALLLAGKPIQQYSEATLRQQMCFLTQRVHVFSDSLRQNLQIASAVEISDEKMITVLKQVGLEKLLEQEGLDGWLGDGGRPLSGGEQRRLGLARVLLSDAPILLLDEPTEGLDRETERQILQLIFAHAQNKTLLMVTHRLTLIDQFDQLYLIDEAKLIEQGHYNELINKEMGYFKKLTERI
;
A
#
# COMPACT_ATOMS: atom_id res chain seq x y z
N MET A 1 -11.64 -13.31 9.39
CA MET A 1 -11.26 -13.09 10.82
C MET A 1 -9.77 -13.38 11.10
N ARG A 2 -9.17 -14.51 10.65
CA ARG A 2 -7.73 -14.77 10.85
C ARG A 2 -6.83 -13.69 10.25
N ALA A 3 -7.22 -13.12 9.12
CA ALA A 3 -6.47 -12.04 8.46
C ALA A 3 -6.34 -10.75 9.29
N LEU A 4 -7.23 -10.52 10.27
CA LEU A 4 -7.21 -9.34 11.14
C LEU A 4 -6.22 -9.47 12.32
N LEU A 5 -5.81 -10.69 12.67
CA LEU A 5 -4.96 -10.93 13.84
C LEU A 5 -3.61 -10.20 13.82
N PRO A 6 -2.87 -10.11 12.69
CA PRO A 6 -1.63 -9.34 12.64
C PRO A 6 -1.86 -7.86 12.95
N PHE A 7 -2.96 -7.29 12.43
CA PHE A 7 -3.29 -5.88 12.61
C PHE A 7 -3.76 -5.56 14.04
N LEU A 8 -4.47 -6.49 14.69
CA LEU A 8 -4.84 -6.35 16.10
C LEU A 8 -3.62 -6.25 17.02
N ARG A 9 -2.50 -6.89 16.66
CA ARG A 9 -1.25 -6.77 17.42
C ARG A 9 -0.66 -5.36 17.40
N LEU A 10 -0.90 -4.61 16.33
CA LEU A 10 -0.40 -3.24 16.20
C LEU A 10 -1.10 -2.26 17.14
N PHE A 11 -2.33 -2.54 17.58
CA PHE A 11 -3.01 -1.74 18.59
C PHE A 11 -2.29 -1.71 19.95
N LYS A 12 -1.39 -2.66 20.21
CA LYS A 12 -0.52 -2.63 21.41
C LYS A 12 0.35 -1.37 21.50
N TYR A 13 0.68 -0.75 20.37
CA TYR A 13 1.51 0.46 20.34
C TYR A 13 0.78 1.71 20.85
N ALA A 14 -0.55 1.72 20.79
CA ALA A 14 -1.38 2.83 21.28
C ALA A 14 -2.37 2.36 22.37
N LYS A 15 -2.04 1.32 23.15
CA LYS A 15 -2.97 0.67 24.09
C LYS A 15 -3.60 1.65 25.11
N PHE A 16 -2.81 2.56 25.66
CA PHE A 16 -3.30 3.51 26.68
C PHE A 16 -4.35 4.48 26.12
N PRO A 17 -4.09 5.23 25.03
CA PRO A 17 -5.11 6.11 24.47
C PRO A 17 -6.32 5.33 23.91
N LEU A 18 -6.15 4.10 23.39
CA LEU A 18 -7.25 3.27 22.95
C LEU A 18 -8.14 2.83 24.13
N ILE A 19 -7.57 2.38 25.23
CA ILE A 19 -8.33 2.03 26.44
C ILE A 19 -9.03 3.28 27.01
N LEU A 20 -8.33 4.42 27.06
CA LEU A 20 -8.94 5.69 27.47
C LEU A 20 -10.12 6.07 26.57
N GLY A 21 -9.99 5.88 25.27
CA GLY A 21 -11.08 6.10 24.31
C GLY A 21 -12.31 5.24 24.59
N VAL A 22 -12.12 3.94 24.89
CA VAL A 22 -13.23 3.05 25.30
C VAL A 22 -13.87 3.53 26.61
N ILE A 23 -13.09 3.92 27.60
CA ILE A 23 -13.60 4.44 28.88
C ILE A 23 -14.42 5.70 28.64
N LEU A 24 -13.91 6.64 27.86
CA LEU A 24 -14.61 7.87 27.51
C LEU A 24 -15.92 7.57 26.73
N MET A 25 -15.88 6.59 25.82
CA MET A 25 -17.09 6.14 25.11
C MET A 25 -18.15 5.57 26.06
N ILE A 26 -17.73 4.75 27.04
CA ILE A 26 -18.63 4.22 28.07
C ILE A 26 -19.24 5.37 28.89
N VAL A 27 -18.44 6.32 29.34
CA VAL A 27 -18.93 7.48 30.12
C VAL A 27 -19.87 8.35 29.26
N GLY A 28 -19.52 8.59 27.98
CA GLY A 28 -20.33 9.36 27.05
C GLY A 28 -21.71 8.73 26.77
N LEU A 29 -21.72 7.40 26.50
CA LEU A 29 -22.95 6.64 26.32
C LEU A 29 -23.79 6.59 27.61
N SER A 30 -23.16 6.30 28.75
CA SER A 30 -23.86 6.28 30.03
C SER A 30 -24.49 7.65 30.38
N SER A 31 -23.75 8.74 30.09
CA SER A 31 -24.28 10.11 30.27
C SER A 31 -25.44 10.40 29.34
N SER A 32 -25.42 9.93 28.10
CA SER A 32 -26.51 10.11 27.12
C SER A 32 -27.76 9.37 27.56
N ILE A 33 -27.63 8.13 27.96
CA ILE A 33 -28.71 7.28 28.41
C ILE A 33 -29.27 7.80 29.75
N GLY A 34 -28.40 8.13 30.70
CA GLY A 34 -28.78 8.71 31.98
C GLY A 34 -29.51 10.04 31.83
N LEU A 35 -29.09 10.87 30.86
CA LEU A 35 -29.78 12.14 30.57
C LEU A 35 -31.23 11.92 30.15
N LEU A 36 -31.48 11.02 29.18
CA LEU A 36 -32.84 10.73 28.73
C LEU A 36 -33.66 10.05 29.81
N THR A 37 -33.12 9.08 30.50
CA THR A 37 -33.76 8.33 31.57
C THR A 37 -34.17 9.26 32.72
N LEU A 38 -33.24 10.09 33.21
CA LEU A 38 -33.49 11.03 34.29
C LEU A 38 -34.45 12.14 33.87
N SER A 39 -34.36 12.65 32.63
CA SER A 39 -35.28 13.66 32.10
C SER A 39 -36.69 13.13 32.01
N GLY A 40 -36.89 11.89 31.53
CA GLY A 40 -38.21 11.25 31.46
C GLY A 40 -38.83 11.09 32.84
N TRP A 41 -38.06 10.58 33.82
CA TRP A 41 -38.54 10.51 35.21
C TRP A 41 -38.84 11.88 35.78
N PHE A 42 -37.97 12.86 35.59
CA PHE A 42 -38.12 14.21 36.13
C PHE A 42 -39.40 14.91 35.60
N LEU A 43 -39.63 14.84 34.30
CA LEU A 43 -40.84 15.41 33.67
C LEU A 43 -42.13 14.74 34.20
N ALA A 44 -42.13 13.42 34.31
CA ALA A 44 -43.28 12.70 34.85
C ALA A 44 -43.50 13.00 36.34
N ALA A 45 -42.43 13.03 37.14
CA ALA A 45 -42.51 13.34 38.57
C ALA A 45 -43.00 14.76 38.83
N THR A 46 -42.56 15.75 38.05
CA THR A 46 -43.05 17.14 38.15
C THR A 46 -44.52 17.28 37.74
N ALA A 47 -44.97 16.54 36.71
CA ALA A 47 -46.37 16.51 36.28
C ALA A 47 -47.29 15.93 37.38
N ILE A 48 -46.86 14.86 38.08
CA ILE A 48 -47.58 14.24 39.19
C ILE A 48 -47.62 15.17 40.40
N ALA A 49 -46.48 15.83 40.71
CA ALA A 49 -46.40 16.76 41.83
C ALA A 49 -47.36 17.96 41.72
N GLY A 50 -47.62 18.43 40.49
CA GLY A 50 -48.48 19.56 40.25
C GLY A 50 -47.99 20.88 40.85
N ALA A 51 -48.82 21.95 40.69
CA ALA A 51 -48.52 23.26 41.27
C ALA A 51 -48.89 23.29 42.76
N GLY A 52 -47.90 23.57 43.59
CA GLY A 52 -48.13 23.76 45.03
C GLY A 52 -47.62 22.64 45.97
N THR A 53 -46.94 21.64 45.42
CA THR A 53 -46.28 20.61 46.23
C THR A 53 -44.83 20.95 46.51
N LEU A 54 -44.25 20.44 47.64
CA LEU A 54 -42.84 20.59 48.01
C LEU A 54 -41.94 19.63 47.22
N PHE A 55 -42.08 19.57 45.89
CA PHE A 55 -41.22 18.77 45.04
C PHE A 55 -39.85 19.44 44.89
N ASN A 56 -38.80 18.77 45.35
CA ASN A 56 -37.46 19.29 45.19
C ASN A 56 -36.93 19.05 43.77
N PHE A 57 -37.10 20.05 42.89
CA PHE A 57 -36.66 20.03 41.50
C PHE A 57 -35.17 20.28 41.34
N PHE A 58 -34.46 20.75 42.38
CA PHE A 58 -33.06 21.17 42.31
C PHE A 58 -32.13 20.00 41.94
N TYR A 59 -32.21 18.88 42.67
CA TYR A 59 -31.31 17.73 42.42
C TYR A 59 -31.49 17.10 41.04
N PRO A 60 -32.73 16.78 40.57
CA PRO A 60 -32.93 16.25 39.25
C PRO A 60 -32.50 17.22 38.14
N SER A 61 -32.77 18.51 38.28
CA SER A 61 -32.39 19.51 37.27
C SER A 61 -30.86 19.69 37.22
N ALA A 62 -30.16 19.64 38.36
CA ALA A 62 -28.71 19.65 38.42
C ALA A 62 -28.13 18.39 37.76
N GLY A 63 -28.73 17.21 38.02
CA GLY A 63 -28.34 15.94 37.37
C GLY A 63 -28.47 15.99 35.86
N VAL A 64 -29.65 16.47 35.35
CA VAL A 64 -29.89 16.64 33.90
C VAL A 64 -28.83 17.56 33.26
N ARG A 65 -28.53 18.72 33.88
CA ARG A 65 -27.50 19.65 33.40
C ARG A 65 -26.13 19.01 33.41
N GLY A 66 -25.75 18.34 34.49
CA GLY A 66 -24.45 17.63 34.63
C GLY A 66 -24.27 16.56 33.56
N LEU A 67 -25.30 15.73 33.33
CA LEU A 67 -25.27 14.70 32.29
C LEU A 67 -25.24 15.29 30.88
N ALA A 68 -25.91 16.40 30.61
CA ALA A 68 -25.88 17.07 29.30
C ALA A 68 -24.50 17.65 29.00
N ILE A 69 -23.85 18.29 29.97
CA ILE A 69 -22.47 18.80 29.85
C ILE A 69 -21.52 17.64 29.68
N SER A 70 -21.60 16.61 30.54
CA SER A 70 -20.76 15.41 30.47
C SER A 70 -20.87 14.73 29.13
N ARG A 71 -22.07 14.48 28.60
CA ARG A 71 -22.32 13.91 27.27
C ARG A 71 -21.56 14.66 26.20
N THR A 72 -21.67 15.98 26.16
CA THR A 72 -21.05 16.79 25.09
C THR A 72 -19.52 16.85 25.23
N ALA A 73 -19.02 17.15 26.43
CA ALA A 73 -17.58 17.27 26.68
C ALA A 73 -16.87 15.93 26.49
N VAL A 74 -17.40 14.85 27.06
CA VAL A 74 -16.79 13.52 26.99
C VAL A 74 -16.80 12.98 25.56
N ARG A 75 -17.90 13.15 24.80
CA ARG A 75 -17.93 12.75 23.38
C ARG A 75 -16.92 13.51 22.51
N TYR A 76 -16.69 14.78 22.81
CA TYR A 76 -15.68 15.56 22.10
C TYR A 76 -14.27 15.04 22.40
N ILE A 77 -13.94 14.87 23.67
CA ILE A 77 -12.64 14.34 24.10
C ILE A 77 -12.42 12.91 23.57
N GLU A 78 -13.46 12.06 23.66
CA GLU A 78 -13.43 10.70 23.13
C GLU A 78 -13.03 10.66 21.65
N LYS A 79 -13.68 11.49 20.82
CA LYS A 79 -13.36 11.54 19.39
C LYS A 79 -11.90 11.96 19.15
N ILE A 80 -11.41 12.98 19.86
CA ILE A 80 -10.01 13.42 19.72
C ILE A 80 -9.06 12.29 20.10
N VAL A 81 -9.26 11.67 21.26
CA VAL A 81 -8.37 10.63 21.78
C VAL A 81 -8.38 9.39 20.91
N THR A 82 -9.55 8.95 20.46
CA THR A 82 -9.66 7.75 19.63
C THR A 82 -9.08 7.96 18.23
N HIS A 83 -9.33 9.10 17.60
CA HIS A 83 -8.75 9.41 16.29
C HIS A 83 -7.24 9.61 16.36
N ASP A 84 -6.70 10.32 17.36
CA ASP A 84 -5.25 10.44 17.54
C ASP A 84 -4.59 9.05 17.72
N ALA A 85 -5.21 8.19 18.54
CA ALA A 85 -4.72 6.84 18.76
C ALA A 85 -4.71 6.00 17.48
N THR A 86 -5.79 6.02 16.72
CA THR A 86 -5.89 5.25 15.47
C THR A 86 -4.95 5.78 14.40
N PHE A 87 -4.80 7.09 14.25
CA PHE A 87 -3.85 7.67 13.29
C PHE A 87 -2.40 7.29 13.60
N ARG A 88 -2.01 7.21 14.88
CA ARG A 88 -0.68 6.71 15.28
C ARG A 88 -0.49 5.24 14.90
N VAL A 89 -1.51 4.41 15.07
CA VAL A 89 -1.47 3.00 14.65
C VAL A 89 -1.38 2.88 13.14
N LEU A 90 -2.20 3.65 12.38
CA LEU A 90 -2.17 3.66 10.92
C LEU A 90 -0.83 4.14 10.35
N ALA A 91 -0.25 5.21 10.94
CA ALA A 91 1.07 5.68 10.54
C ALA A 91 2.13 4.58 10.70
N LYS A 92 2.11 3.85 11.83
CA LYS A 92 3.02 2.73 12.06
C LYS A 92 2.75 1.56 11.12
N LEU A 93 1.48 1.26 10.83
CA LEU A 93 1.10 0.23 9.86
C LEU A 93 1.61 0.57 8.46
N ARG A 94 1.48 1.82 8.02
CA ARG A 94 2.01 2.26 6.71
C ARG A 94 3.51 2.03 6.61
N VAL A 95 4.26 2.40 7.66
CA VAL A 95 5.72 2.15 7.71
C VAL A 95 6.02 0.65 7.67
N GLU A 96 5.29 -0.17 8.43
CA GLU A 96 5.46 -1.63 8.45
C GLU A 96 5.17 -2.24 7.07
N VAL A 97 4.04 -1.88 6.43
CA VAL A 97 3.69 -2.35 5.08
C VAL A 97 4.75 -1.92 4.07
N PHE A 98 5.17 -0.66 4.12
CA PHE A 98 6.19 -0.13 3.19
C PHE A 98 7.54 -0.84 3.38
N SER A 99 7.97 -1.06 4.62
CA SER A 99 9.22 -1.79 4.92
C SER A 99 9.20 -3.25 4.43
N ARG A 100 8.01 -3.86 4.33
CA ARG A 100 7.85 -5.21 3.75
C ARG A 100 7.82 -5.21 2.22
N ILE A 101 7.39 -4.10 1.61
CA ILE A 101 7.32 -3.96 0.16
C ILE A 101 8.72 -3.71 -0.45
N ILE A 102 9.56 -2.90 0.19
CA ILE A 102 10.89 -2.54 -0.33
C ILE A 102 11.72 -3.76 -0.74
N PRO A 103 11.87 -4.82 0.09
CA PRO A 103 12.65 -5.99 -0.28
C PRO A 103 12.07 -6.83 -1.42
N LEU A 104 10.81 -6.59 -1.81
CA LEU A 104 10.15 -7.30 -2.91
C LEU A 104 10.53 -6.76 -4.30
N SER A 105 11.16 -5.57 -4.35
CA SER A 105 11.55 -4.89 -5.59
C SER A 105 12.79 -5.53 -6.22
N PRO A 106 12.90 -5.53 -7.57
CA PRO A 106 11.87 -5.26 -8.56
C PRO A 106 11.05 -6.51 -8.94
N ALA A 107 11.57 -7.68 -8.60
CA ALA A 107 11.16 -8.96 -9.15
C ALA A 107 9.69 -9.34 -8.83
N VAL A 108 9.24 -9.05 -7.61
CA VAL A 108 7.86 -9.34 -7.18
C VAL A 108 6.93 -8.18 -7.54
N LEU A 109 7.40 -6.93 -7.39
CA LEU A 109 6.55 -5.75 -7.60
C LEU A 109 6.11 -5.58 -9.06
N ASN A 110 6.90 -6.04 -10.03
CA ASN A 110 6.52 -6.03 -11.45
C ASN A 110 5.25 -6.84 -11.76
N ARG A 111 4.78 -7.70 -10.85
CA ARG A 111 3.52 -8.45 -10.97
C ARG A 111 2.30 -7.61 -10.60
N TYR A 112 2.50 -6.52 -9.85
CA TYR A 112 1.43 -5.64 -9.41
C TYR A 112 1.36 -4.39 -10.29
N ARG A 113 0.16 -3.91 -10.54
CA ARG A 113 -0.03 -2.58 -11.14
C ARG A 113 0.30 -1.51 -10.10
N ASN A 114 0.94 -0.42 -10.51
CA ASN A 114 1.25 0.70 -9.60
C ASN A 114 0.02 1.25 -8.89
N SER A 115 -1.12 1.32 -9.60
CA SER A 115 -2.40 1.73 -9.03
C SER A 115 -2.91 0.78 -7.93
N ASP A 116 -2.67 -0.53 -8.04
CA ASP A 116 -3.06 -1.50 -7.01
C ASP A 116 -2.17 -1.38 -5.77
N LEU A 117 -0.85 -1.25 -5.95
CA LEU A 117 0.08 -1.02 -4.84
C LEU A 117 -0.25 0.26 -4.06
N LEU A 118 -0.53 1.36 -4.77
CA LEU A 118 -0.93 2.62 -4.15
C LEU A 118 -2.25 2.47 -3.39
N ASN A 119 -3.23 1.77 -3.98
CA ASN A 119 -4.51 1.53 -3.31
C ASN A 119 -4.35 0.70 -2.03
N ARG A 120 -3.46 -0.29 -2.01
CA ARG A 120 -3.14 -1.08 -0.80
C ARG A 120 -2.47 -0.22 0.27
N LEU A 121 -1.52 0.64 -0.09
CA LEU A 121 -0.81 1.52 0.86
C LEU A 121 -1.68 2.62 1.46
N VAL A 122 -2.68 3.10 0.73
CA VAL A 122 -3.54 4.20 1.15
C VAL A 122 -4.92 3.68 1.57
N ALA A 123 -5.74 3.26 0.62
CA ALA A 123 -7.15 2.97 0.88
C ALA A 123 -7.37 1.72 1.76
N ASP A 124 -6.58 0.65 1.58
CA ASP A 124 -6.74 -0.55 2.38
C ASP A 124 -6.25 -0.35 3.81
N VAL A 125 -5.17 0.42 4.00
CA VAL A 125 -4.70 0.81 5.33
C VAL A 125 -5.75 1.67 6.03
N ASP A 126 -6.31 2.69 5.35
CA ASP A 126 -7.36 3.56 5.92
C ASP A 126 -8.63 2.79 6.28
N THR A 127 -8.96 1.75 5.52
CA THR A 127 -10.13 0.90 5.84
C THR A 127 -9.98 0.18 7.19
N LEU A 128 -8.75 -0.10 7.63
CA LEU A 128 -8.49 -0.75 8.92
C LEU A 128 -8.78 0.15 10.14
N ASP A 129 -8.88 1.49 9.96
CA ASP A 129 -9.33 2.40 11.00
C ASP A 129 -10.72 2.02 11.53
N ASN A 130 -11.61 1.59 10.62
CA ASN A 130 -12.96 1.17 10.96
C ASN A 130 -13.00 -0.05 11.91
N LEU A 131 -11.95 -0.87 11.92
CA LEU A 131 -11.87 -2.03 12.81
C LEU A 131 -11.94 -1.63 14.29
N TYR A 132 -11.21 -0.60 14.68
CA TYR A 132 -11.23 -0.12 16.06
C TYR A 132 -12.40 0.82 16.32
N LEU A 133 -12.52 1.89 15.53
CA LEU A 133 -13.47 2.97 15.79
C LEU A 133 -14.93 2.54 15.67
N ARG A 134 -15.24 1.66 14.71
CA ARG A 134 -16.63 1.28 14.43
C ARG A 134 -17.00 -0.10 14.93
N LEU A 135 -16.03 -0.99 15.15
CA LEU A 135 -16.31 -2.36 15.56
C LEU A 135 -15.93 -2.62 17.02
N ILE A 136 -14.62 -2.54 17.36
CA ILE A 136 -14.14 -3.01 18.66
C ILE A 136 -14.59 -2.10 19.79
N ALA A 137 -14.32 -0.79 19.68
CA ALA A 137 -14.61 0.14 20.76
C ALA A 137 -16.12 0.26 21.05
N PRO A 138 -17.03 0.41 20.04
CA PRO A 138 -18.46 0.45 20.30
C PRO A 138 -19.01 -0.85 20.88
N PHE A 139 -18.52 -2.02 20.40
CA PHE A 139 -18.99 -3.32 20.86
C PHE A 139 -18.63 -3.58 22.32
N ILE A 140 -17.38 -3.29 22.73
CA ILE A 140 -16.94 -3.40 24.13
C ILE A 140 -17.72 -2.41 25.00
N SER A 141 -17.84 -1.16 24.55
CA SER A 141 -18.58 -0.13 25.29
C SER A 141 -20.07 -0.48 25.46
N ALA A 142 -20.68 -1.08 24.45
CA ALA A 142 -22.07 -1.53 24.51
C ALA A 142 -22.29 -2.57 25.60
N ILE A 143 -21.45 -3.60 25.67
CA ILE A 143 -21.54 -4.66 26.69
C ILE A 143 -21.45 -4.06 28.10
N VAL A 144 -20.47 -3.18 28.31
CA VAL A 144 -20.24 -2.55 29.63
C VAL A 144 -21.40 -1.63 30.01
N VAL A 145 -21.86 -0.81 29.06
CA VAL A 145 -22.99 0.13 29.29
C VAL A 145 -24.28 -0.61 29.56
N ILE A 146 -24.59 -1.70 28.83
CA ILE A 146 -25.75 -2.55 29.11
C ILE A 146 -25.67 -3.08 30.54
N GLY A 147 -24.50 -3.56 30.97
CA GLY A 147 -24.30 -4.00 32.36
C GLY A 147 -24.54 -2.88 33.38
N PHE A 148 -24.01 -1.67 33.16
CA PHE A 148 -24.24 -0.53 34.04
C PHE A 148 -25.71 -0.10 34.13
N ILE A 149 -26.41 -0.05 32.98
CA ILE A 149 -27.83 0.28 32.95
C ILE A 149 -28.64 -0.77 33.72
N THR A 150 -28.42 -2.05 33.42
CA THR A 150 -29.11 -3.15 34.09
C THR A 150 -28.86 -3.11 35.58
N PHE A 151 -27.63 -2.89 36.03
CA PHE A 151 -27.27 -2.75 37.43
C PHE A 151 -27.94 -1.53 38.07
N GLY A 152 -27.91 -0.34 37.43
CA GLY A 152 -28.54 0.87 37.95
C GLY A 152 -30.06 0.74 38.07
N LEU A 153 -30.73 0.19 37.05
CA LEU A 153 -32.17 -0.03 37.07
C LEU A 153 -32.62 -1.12 38.06
N SER A 154 -31.73 -2.06 38.41
CA SER A 154 -32.03 -3.16 39.34
C SER A 154 -32.29 -2.67 40.77
N PHE A 155 -31.79 -1.50 41.15
CA PHE A 155 -32.08 -0.88 42.44
C PHE A 155 -33.55 -0.41 42.56
N ILE A 156 -34.26 -0.21 41.43
CA ILE A 156 -35.65 0.19 41.40
C ILE A 156 -36.55 -1.06 41.28
N ASN A 157 -36.29 -1.85 40.25
CA ASN A 157 -36.97 -3.14 40.06
C ASN A 157 -36.05 -4.12 39.28
N PRO A 158 -35.57 -5.21 39.93
CA PRO A 158 -34.64 -6.16 39.33
C PRO A 158 -35.26 -6.92 38.13
N THR A 159 -36.55 -7.20 38.16
CA THR A 159 -37.22 -7.97 37.08
C THR A 159 -37.25 -7.18 35.77
N ILE A 160 -37.62 -5.91 35.83
CA ILE A 160 -37.68 -5.03 34.68
C ILE A 160 -36.24 -4.76 34.15
N ALA A 161 -35.30 -4.51 35.07
CA ALA A 161 -33.91 -4.27 34.72
C ALA A 161 -33.29 -5.46 33.97
N LEU A 162 -33.52 -6.68 34.46
CA LEU A 162 -33.06 -7.92 33.80
C LEU A 162 -33.74 -8.12 32.44
N PHE A 163 -35.03 -7.84 32.33
CA PHE A 163 -35.75 -7.93 31.05
C PHE A 163 -35.12 -7.01 30.00
N ILE A 164 -34.88 -5.74 30.31
CA ILE A 164 -34.22 -4.79 29.40
C ILE A 164 -32.81 -5.23 29.10
N GLY A 165 -31.99 -5.59 30.09
CA GLY A 165 -30.59 -5.98 29.92
C GLY A 165 -30.41 -7.24 29.08
N ILE A 166 -31.17 -8.30 29.34
CA ILE A 166 -31.13 -9.56 28.61
C ILE A 166 -31.58 -9.32 27.16
N THR A 167 -32.67 -8.58 26.96
CA THR A 167 -33.17 -8.27 25.61
C THR A 167 -32.12 -7.51 24.79
N LEU A 168 -31.45 -6.51 25.38
CA LEU A 168 -30.39 -5.76 24.72
C LEU A 168 -29.18 -6.66 24.38
N LEU A 169 -28.76 -7.53 25.28
CA LEU A 169 -27.65 -8.47 25.02
C LEU A 169 -28.00 -9.46 23.89
N ILE A 170 -29.23 -9.97 23.84
CA ILE A 170 -29.71 -10.83 22.77
C ILE A 170 -29.61 -10.10 21.43
N PHE A 171 -30.13 -8.89 21.34
CA PHE A 171 -30.06 -8.10 20.09
C PHE A 171 -28.64 -7.67 19.75
N LEU A 172 -27.80 -7.36 20.74
CA LEU A 172 -26.38 -7.09 20.54
C LEU A 172 -25.61 -8.26 19.91
N LEU A 173 -26.04 -9.50 20.14
CA LEU A 173 -25.44 -10.69 19.54
C LEU A 173 -26.08 -11.08 18.19
N ILE A 174 -27.41 -11.04 18.11
CA ILE A 174 -28.13 -11.48 16.90
C ILE A 174 -27.92 -10.51 15.74
N ILE A 175 -28.11 -9.20 15.97
CA ILE A 175 -28.08 -8.20 14.90
C ILE A 175 -26.71 -8.14 14.21
N PRO A 176 -25.57 -7.99 14.91
CA PRO A 176 -24.27 -7.99 14.29
C PRO A 176 -23.97 -9.27 13.53
N THR A 177 -24.36 -10.43 14.10
CA THR A 177 -24.14 -11.73 13.46
C THR A 177 -24.92 -11.84 12.14
N LEU A 178 -26.18 -11.44 12.12
CA LEU A 178 -27.02 -11.43 10.92
C LEU A 178 -26.41 -10.53 9.84
N PHE A 179 -26.07 -9.29 10.19
CA PHE A 179 -25.51 -8.33 9.22
C PHE A 179 -24.09 -8.66 8.80
N TYR A 180 -23.30 -9.35 9.63
CA TYR A 180 -22.02 -9.92 9.22
C TYR A 180 -22.17 -10.92 8.06
N TYR A 181 -23.09 -11.88 8.18
CA TYR A 181 -23.32 -12.88 7.13
C TYR A 181 -23.85 -12.25 5.84
N LEU A 182 -24.77 -11.31 5.96
CA LEU A 182 -25.33 -10.60 4.81
C LEU A 182 -24.29 -9.65 4.14
N GLY A 183 -23.52 -8.92 4.94
CA GLY A 183 -22.55 -7.92 4.45
C GLY A 183 -21.26 -8.52 3.88
N LYS A 184 -20.84 -9.70 4.34
CA LYS A 184 -19.55 -10.30 3.93
C LYS A 184 -19.44 -10.49 2.41
N GLN A 185 -20.44 -11.07 1.78
CA GLN A 185 -20.45 -11.32 0.33
C GLN A 185 -20.46 -10.03 -0.50
N PHE A 186 -21.19 -9.02 -0.05
CA PHE A 186 -21.28 -7.74 -0.75
C PHE A 186 -20.01 -6.92 -0.61
N GLY A 187 -19.39 -6.89 0.55
CA GLY A 187 -18.20 -6.08 0.83
C GLY A 187 -17.00 -6.49 -0.01
N GLU A 188 -16.77 -7.78 -0.21
CA GLU A 188 -15.69 -8.30 -1.04
C GLU A 188 -15.89 -7.90 -2.51
N LYS A 189 -17.07 -8.20 -3.08
CA LYS A 189 -17.40 -7.89 -4.47
C LYS A 189 -17.36 -6.39 -4.75
N LEU A 190 -17.90 -5.57 -3.84
CA LEU A 190 -17.89 -4.11 -3.96
C LEU A 190 -16.47 -3.55 -3.98
N THR A 191 -15.58 -4.09 -3.16
CA THR A 191 -14.18 -3.68 -3.11
C THR A 191 -13.44 -4.02 -4.40
N GLN A 192 -13.69 -5.21 -4.96
CA GLN A 192 -13.11 -5.64 -6.24
C GLN A 192 -13.62 -4.75 -7.39
N LEU A 193 -14.92 -4.52 -7.48
CA LEU A 193 -15.52 -3.68 -8.53
C LEU A 193 -15.01 -2.24 -8.47
N ARG A 194 -14.88 -1.67 -7.27
CA ARG A 194 -14.29 -0.33 -7.08
C ARG A 194 -12.85 -0.26 -7.57
N ALA A 195 -12.03 -1.27 -7.24
CA ALA A 195 -10.64 -1.33 -7.69
C ALA A 195 -10.55 -1.47 -9.21
N ASN A 196 -11.38 -2.32 -9.83
CA ASN A 196 -11.44 -2.52 -11.27
C ASN A 196 -11.89 -1.25 -11.99
N TYR A 197 -12.97 -0.62 -11.53
CA TYR A 197 -13.45 0.64 -12.10
C TYR A 197 -12.36 1.72 -12.06
N ARG A 198 -11.73 1.93 -10.91
CA ARG A 198 -10.65 2.91 -10.77
C ARG A 198 -9.48 2.62 -11.71
N SER A 199 -9.06 1.37 -11.80
CA SER A 199 -7.96 0.97 -12.69
C SER A 199 -8.30 1.23 -14.16
N GLN A 200 -9.49 0.85 -14.61
CA GLN A 200 -9.91 1.08 -16.00
C GLN A 200 -10.18 2.55 -16.29
N PHE A 201 -10.68 3.30 -15.31
CA PHE A 201 -10.87 4.75 -15.47
C PHE A 201 -9.54 5.48 -15.65
N VAL A 202 -8.52 5.14 -14.84
CA VAL A 202 -7.17 5.70 -14.99
C VAL A 202 -6.58 5.33 -16.35
N GLU A 203 -6.71 4.06 -16.76
CA GLU A 203 -6.26 3.58 -18.07
C GLU A 203 -6.96 4.32 -19.22
N PHE A 204 -8.28 4.52 -19.13
CA PHE A 204 -9.06 5.29 -20.10
C PHE A 204 -8.54 6.73 -20.25
N ILE A 205 -8.25 7.42 -19.13
CA ILE A 205 -7.71 8.79 -19.17
C ILE A 205 -6.29 8.82 -19.74
N GLN A 206 -5.43 7.89 -19.34
CA GLN A 206 -4.04 7.84 -19.80
C GLN A 206 -3.90 7.48 -21.28
N ALA A 207 -4.77 6.60 -21.78
CA ALA A 207 -4.76 6.13 -23.16
C ALA A 207 -5.71 6.93 -24.08
N GLN A 208 -6.17 8.12 -23.68
CA GLN A 208 -7.19 8.87 -24.43
C GLN A 208 -6.74 9.23 -25.85
N ALA A 209 -5.46 9.58 -26.03
CA ALA A 209 -4.90 9.91 -27.33
C ALA A 209 -4.93 8.69 -28.29
N GLU A 210 -4.51 7.53 -27.79
CA GLU A 210 -4.51 6.27 -28.54
C GLU A 210 -5.95 5.82 -28.86
N LEU A 211 -6.86 5.93 -27.89
CA LEU A 211 -8.26 5.56 -28.08
C LEU A 211 -8.92 6.40 -29.19
N LEU A 212 -8.62 7.70 -29.24
CA LEU A 212 -9.09 8.59 -30.32
C LEU A 212 -8.48 8.21 -31.67
N LEU A 213 -7.16 8.00 -31.73
CA LEU A 213 -6.45 7.66 -32.97
C LEU A 213 -6.93 6.33 -33.58
N PHE A 214 -7.26 5.34 -32.76
CA PHE A 214 -7.76 4.04 -33.19
C PHE A 214 -9.29 3.95 -33.23
N ASN A 215 -10.01 5.05 -33.02
CA ASN A 215 -11.48 5.09 -32.98
C ASN A 215 -12.07 4.04 -32.01
N ALA A 216 -11.41 3.84 -30.86
CA ALA A 216 -11.74 2.83 -29.84
C ALA A 216 -12.41 3.43 -28.59
N GLU A 217 -12.66 4.75 -28.56
CA GLU A 217 -13.20 5.48 -27.41
C GLU A 217 -14.55 4.93 -26.98
N ASP A 218 -15.49 4.74 -27.93
CA ASP A 218 -16.85 4.28 -27.62
C ASP A 218 -16.84 2.86 -27.02
N LYS A 219 -16.01 1.97 -27.55
CA LYS A 219 -15.85 0.61 -27.00
C LYS A 219 -15.30 0.63 -25.58
N SER A 220 -14.33 1.48 -25.32
CA SER A 220 -13.72 1.65 -24.00
C SER A 220 -14.71 2.26 -23.00
N LYS A 221 -15.49 3.28 -23.42
CA LYS A 221 -16.58 3.86 -22.62
C LYS A 221 -17.66 2.84 -22.28
N GLN A 222 -18.06 2.00 -23.25
CA GLN A 222 -19.04 0.94 -23.00
C GLN A 222 -18.55 -0.05 -21.95
N SER A 223 -17.29 -0.48 -22.03
CA SER A 223 -16.68 -1.36 -21.01
C SER A 223 -16.67 -0.72 -19.64
N LEU A 224 -16.27 0.55 -19.56
CA LEU A 224 -16.25 1.32 -18.32
C LEU A 224 -17.66 1.47 -17.72
N ASN A 225 -18.66 1.81 -18.56
CA ASN A 225 -20.06 1.94 -18.15
C ASN A 225 -20.63 0.61 -17.63
N GLN A 226 -20.26 -0.53 -18.22
CA GLN A 226 -20.72 -1.84 -17.74
C GLN A 226 -20.21 -2.12 -16.32
N ILE A 227 -18.94 -1.85 -16.05
CA ILE A 227 -18.37 -2.03 -14.72
C ILE A 227 -18.98 -1.04 -13.73
N GLU A 228 -19.23 0.21 -14.16
CA GLU A 228 -19.89 1.22 -13.36
C GLU A 228 -21.30 0.82 -12.97
N GLN A 229 -22.10 0.33 -13.92
CA GLN A 229 -23.45 -0.16 -13.66
C GLN A 229 -23.46 -1.35 -12.69
N GLU A 230 -22.52 -2.29 -12.89
CA GLU A 230 -22.38 -3.41 -11.95
C GLU A 230 -22.01 -2.89 -10.55
N TRP A 231 -21.03 -2.00 -10.43
CA TRP A 231 -20.63 -1.38 -9.17
C TRP A 231 -21.77 -0.63 -8.51
N GLN A 232 -22.51 0.22 -9.26
CA GLN A 232 -23.69 0.94 -8.77
C GLN A 232 -24.77 -0.02 -8.28
N SER A 233 -25.01 -1.13 -8.98
CA SER A 233 -26.00 -2.13 -8.55
C SER A 233 -25.66 -2.74 -7.20
N TYR A 234 -24.38 -3.02 -6.95
CA TYR A 234 -23.92 -3.52 -5.66
C TYR A 234 -23.95 -2.45 -4.56
N GLN A 235 -23.62 -1.18 -4.90
CA GLN A 235 -23.79 -0.07 -3.96
C GLN A 235 -25.26 0.12 -3.57
N GLN A 236 -26.20 0.01 -4.53
CA GLN A 236 -27.62 0.09 -4.25
C GLN A 236 -28.08 -1.05 -3.30
N LYS A 237 -27.60 -2.28 -3.53
CA LYS A 237 -27.86 -3.41 -2.63
C LYS A 237 -27.31 -3.16 -1.23
N GLU A 238 -26.10 -2.63 -1.10
CA GLU A 238 -25.50 -2.27 0.19
C GLU A 238 -26.30 -1.17 0.90
N ALA A 239 -26.69 -0.13 0.16
CA ALA A 239 -27.53 0.96 0.69
C ALA A 239 -28.90 0.45 1.16
N ASN A 240 -29.55 -0.43 0.39
CA ASN A 240 -30.81 -1.07 0.76
C ASN A 240 -30.66 -1.94 2.02
N LEU A 241 -29.57 -2.70 2.13
CA LEU A 241 -29.25 -3.49 3.33
C LEU A 241 -29.01 -2.60 4.55
N THR A 242 -28.31 -1.49 4.36
CA THR A 242 -28.07 -0.50 5.43
C THR A 242 -29.40 0.13 5.88
N GLY A 243 -30.26 0.50 4.93
CA GLY A 243 -31.60 1.00 5.21
C GLY A 243 -32.46 -0.03 5.94
N LEU A 244 -32.44 -1.30 5.48
CA LEU A 244 -33.13 -2.40 6.14
C LEU A 244 -32.62 -2.64 7.57
N SER A 245 -31.29 -2.59 7.76
CA SER A 245 -30.69 -2.67 9.10
C SER A 245 -31.22 -1.60 10.03
N SER A 246 -31.24 -0.35 9.58
CA SER A 246 -31.75 0.76 10.37
C SER A 246 -33.23 0.62 10.65
N ALA A 247 -34.02 0.16 9.67
CA ALA A 247 -35.46 -0.07 9.85
C ALA A 247 -35.74 -1.20 10.87
N ILE A 248 -35.01 -2.31 10.79
CA ILE A 248 -35.12 -3.43 11.76
C ILE A 248 -34.74 -2.95 13.16
N LEU A 249 -33.64 -2.20 13.30
CA LEU A 249 -33.23 -1.65 14.60
C LEU A 249 -34.27 -0.70 15.19
N LEU A 250 -34.86 0.15 14.37
CA LEU A 250 -35.92 1.06 14.80
C LEU A 250 -37.19 0.30 15.25
N LEU A 251 -37.59 -0.72 14.49
CA LEU A 251 -38.71 -1.58 14.83
C LEU A 251 -38.45 -2.33 16.14
N VAL A 252 -37.26 -2.93 16.28
CA VAL A 252 -36.86 -3.63 17.52
C VAL A 252 -36.91 -2.68 18.71
N ASN A 253 -36.35 -1.46 18.56
CA ASN A 253 -36.42 -0.46 19.62
C ASN A 253 -37.86 -0.07 19.98
N GLY A 254 -38.71 0.13 18.97
CA GLY A 254 -40.14 0.37 19.19
C GLY A 254 -40.85 -0.76 19.96
N LEU A 255 -40.54 -2.01 19.61
CA LEU A 255 -41.03 -3.19 20.32
C LEU A 255 -40.54 -3.23 21.78
N ILE A 256 -39.24 -2.98 22.00
CA ILE A 256 -38.64 -2.94 23.35
C ILE A 256 -39.35 -1.87 24.18
N ILE A 257 -39.59 -0.69 23.65
CA ILE A 257 -40.32 0.39 24.33
C ILE A 257 -41.74 -0.05 24.66
N SER A 258 -42.49 -0.60 23.69
CA SER A 258 -43.87 -1.03 23.87
C SER A 258 -43.99 -2.15 24.90
N PHE A 259 -43.14 -3.17 24.82
CA PHE A 259 -43.13 -4.25 25.82
C PHE A 259 -42.68 -3.77 27.19
N THR A 260 -41.71 -2.86 27.28
CA THR A 260 -41.30 -2.26 28.55
C THR A 260 -42.41 -1.49 29.17
N LEU A 261 -43.13 -0.65 28.39
CA LEU A 261 -44.28 0.11 28.87
C LEU A 261 -45.39 -0.79 29.38
N TRP A 262 -45.74 -1.83 28.59
CA TRP A 262 -46.76 -2.81 28.96
C TRP A 262 -46.39 -3.56 30.23
N PHE A 263 -45.16 -4.06 30.33
CA PHE A 263 -44.66 -4.84 31.45
C PHE A 263 -44.53 -4.00 32.73
N VAL A 264 -44.06 -2.75 32.62
CA VAL A 264 -43.90 -1.84 33.76
C VAL A 264 -45.25 -1.35 34.29
N ALA A 265 -46.28 -1.23 33.45
CA ALA A 265 -47.62 -0.79 33.86
C ALA A 265 -48.30 -1.77 34.85
N ASP A 266 -47.99 -3.07 34.74
CA ASP A 266 -48.60 -4.15 35.55
C ASP A 266 -47.74 -4.54 36.79
N VAL A 267 -46.51 -4.01 36.90
CA VAL A 267 -45.61 -4.32 38.02
C VAL A 267 -45.79 -3.36 39.17
N ASP A 268 -45.79 -3.89 40.39
CA ASP A 268 -45.80 -3.07 41.60
C ASP A 268 -44.42 -2.40 41.81
N LEU A 269 -44.39 -1.07 41.67
CA LEU A 269 -43.19 -0.24 41.81
C LEU A 269 -43.00 0.38 43.22
N GLY A 270 -43.74 -0.13 44.24
CA GLY A 270 -43.68 0.35 45.62
C GLY A 270 -44.76 1.41 45.96
N ASP A 271 -44.81 1.89 47.21
CA ASP A 271 -45.90 2.73 47.74
C ASP A 271 -45.68 4.25 47.64
N GLY A 272 -44.78 4.73 46.76
CA GLY A 272 -44.45 6.17 46.70
C GLY A 272 -45.37 7.01 45.80
N VAL A 273 -45.54 8.30 46.15
CA VAL A 273 -46.32 9.27 45.36
C VAL A 273 -45.84 9.39 43.93
N TYR A 274 -44.54 9.15 43.68
CA TYR A 274 -43.92 9.22 42.34
C TYR A 274 -43.79 7.87 41.63
N LYS A 275 -44.53 6.83 42.09
CA LYS A 275 -44.53 5.49 41.50
C LYS A 275 -44.73 5.52 39.98
N ALA A 276 -45.73 6.28 39.50
CA ALA A 276 -46.01 6.41 38.08
C ALA A 276 -44.89 7.09 37.28
N ALA A 277 -44.02 7.89 37.91
CA ALA A 277 -42.85 8.47 37.25
C ALA A 277 -41.77 7.44 36.88
N PHE A 278 -41.72 6.29 37.57
CA PHE A 278 -40.79 5.20 37.20
C PHE A 278 -41.22 4.51 35.90
N ILE A 279 -42.48 4.54 35.52
CA ILE A 279 -42.92 4.06 34.22
C ILE A 279 -42.23 4.87 33.11
N ALA A 280 -42.21 6.19 33.25
CA ALA A 280 -41.49 7.05 32.32
C ALA A 280 -39.97 6.79 32.36
N LEU A 281 -39.38 6.59 33.54
CA LEU A 281 -37.95 6.27 33.69
C LEU A 281 -37.55 5.01 32.88
N PHE A 282 -38.23 3.89 33.07
CA PHE A 282 -37.96 2.64 32.35
C PHE A 282 -38.23 2.78 30.85
N THR A 283 -39.29 3.49 30.45
CA THR A 283 -39.62 3.73 29.05
C THR A 283 -38.55 4.56 28.36
N PHE A 284 -38.10 5.65 28.99
CA PHE A 284 -37.02 6.48 28.44
C PHE A 284 -35.64 5.79 28.49
N ALA A 285 -35.42 4.93 29.50
CA ALA A 285 -34.23 4.06 29.51
C ALA A 285 -34.26 3.13 28.29
N ALA A 286 -35.39 2.45 28.01
CA ALA A 286 -35.54 1.62 26.82
C ALA A 286 -35.38 2.41 25.52
N LEU A 287 -35.93 3.59 25.41
CA LEU A 287 -35.78 4.49 24.24
C LEU A 287 -34.32 4.84 24.00
N SER A 288 -33.56 5.16 25.04
CA SER A 288 -32.16 5.60 24.93
C SER A 288 -31.20 4.49 24.50
N THR A 289 -31.60 3.22 24.65
CA THR A 289 -30.77 2.07 24.27
C THR A 289 -30.53 1.98 22.75
N PHE A 290 -31.34 2.69 21.94
CA PHE A 290 -31.14 2.81 20.50
C PHE A 290 -29.74 3.39 20.15
N GLU A 291 -29.22 4.30 20.97
CA GLU A 291 -27.88 4.84 20.79
C GLU A 291 -26.76 3.78 20.90
N ILE A 292 -27.02 2.65 21.60
CA ILE A 292 -26.06 1.55 21.73
C ILE A 292 -26.06 0.66 20.49
N LEU A 293 -27.24 0.28 19.99
CA LEU A 293 -27.41 -0.75 18.96
C LEU A 293 -27.17 -0.22 17.55
N MET A 294 -27.56 1.01 17.26
CA MET A 294 -27.53 1.57 15.91
C MET A 294 -26.11 1.63 15.28
N PRO A 295 -25.07 2.11 15.97
CA PRO A 295 -23.71 2.13 15.39
C PRO A 295 -23.16 0.75 15.09
N ILE A 296 -23.52 -0.24 15.89
CA ILE A 296 -22.99 -1.61 15.81
C ILE A 296 -23.57 -2.34 14.61
N GLY A 297 -24.87 -2.22 14.36
CA GLY A 297 -25.52 -2.83 13.19
C GLY A 297 -24.87 -2.40 11.88
N ALA A 298 -24.69 -1.11 11.69
CA ALA A 298 -24.04 -0.54 10.51
C ALA A 298 -22.56 -0.99 10.38
N ALA A 299 -21.82 -1.06 11.50
CA ALA A 299 -20.42 -1.44 11.48
C ALA A 299 -20.19 -2.88 10.99
N PHE A 300 -21.04 -3.82 11.43
CA PHE A 300 -20.90 -5.22 11.04
C PHE A 300 -21.30 -5.49 9.58
N LEU A 301 -22.09 -4.62 8.97
CA LEU A 301 -22.37 -4.68 7.54
C LEU A 301 -21.09 -4.42 6.71
N HIS A 302 -20.26 -3.50 7.15
CA HIS A 302 -19.02 -3.12 6.46
C HIS A 302 -17.79 -3.98 6.83
N ILE A 303 -17.93 -4.95 7.75
CA ILE A 303 -16.80 -5.79 8.18
C ILE A 303 -16.19 -6.59 7.02
N GLY A 304 -16.97 -6.95 6.01
CA GLY A 304 -16.50 -7.61 4.80
C GLY A 304 -15.43 -6.81 4.05
N GLN A 305 -15.60 -5.48 3.97
CA GLN A 305 -14.61 -4.58 3.36
C GLN A 305 -13.32 -4.55 4.17
N VAL A 306 -13.43 -4.48 5.50
CA VAL A 306 -12.26 -4.49 6.42
C VAL A 306 -11.48 -5.80 6.30
N ILE A 307 -12.17 -6.94 6.22
CA ILE A 307 -11.53 -8.25 6.05
C ILE A 307 -10.84 -8.34 4.70
N ALA A 308 -11.49 -7.93 3.61
CA ALA A 308 -10.91 -7.97 2.27
C ALA A 308 -9.67 -7.07 2.15
N SER A 309 -9.68 -5.87 2.75
CA SER A 309 -8.51 -4.98 2.80
C SER A 309 -7.38 -5.59 3.63
N ALA A 310 -7.70 -6.22 4.77
CA ALA A 310 -6.72 -6.91 5.60
C ALA A 310 -6.09 -8.11 4.87
N GLU A 311 -6.86 -8.88 4.11
CA GLU A 311 -6.37 -10.01 3.31
C GLU A 311 -5.41 -9.54 2.23
N ARG A 312 -5.74 -8.46 1.49
CA ARG A 312 -4.86 -7.90 0.46
C ARG A 312 -3.55 -7.34 1.04
N LEU A 313 -3.61 -6.67 2.18
CA LEU A 313 -2.41 -6.19 2.87
C LEU A 313 -1.57 -7.36 3.39
N ASN A 314 -2.20 -8.37 4.00
CA ASN A 314 -1.49 -9.54 4.51
C ASN A 314 -0.84 -10.34 3.38
N ASP A 315 -1.50 -10.47 2.23
CA ASP A 315 -0.97 -11.12 1.04
C ASP A 315 0.39 -10.51 0.62
N ILE A 316 0.47 -9.18 0.51
CA ILE A 316 1.74 -8.54 0.14
C ILE A 316 2.79 -8.56 1.26
N MET A 317 2.35 -8.43 2.52
CA MET A 317 3.25 -8.42 3.69
C MET A 317 3.89 -9.79 3.98
N THR A 318 3.24 -10.88 3.57
CA THR A 318 3.72 -12.25 3.82
C THR A 318 4.49 -12.83 2.64
N GLN A 319 4.55 -12.12 1.52
CA GLN A 319 5.36 -12.57 0.39
C GLN A 319 6.84 -12.56 0.75
N PRO A 320 7.56 -13.67 0.53
CA PRO A 320 9.00 -13.70 0.69
C PRO A 320 9.66 -12.92 -0.46
N PRO A 321 10.71 -12.14 -0.20
CA PRO A 321 11.53 -11.59 -1.27
C PRO A 321 12.21 -12.73 -2.03
N LEU A 322 12.30 -12.60 -3.36
CA LEU A 322 12.95 -13.59 -4.20
C LEU A 322 14.46 -13.68 -3.96
N VAL A 323 15.04 -12.57 -3.49
CA VAL A 323 16.45 -12.47 -3.12
C VAL A 323 16.55 -12.05 -1.66
N GLN A 324 17.39 -12.74 -0.90
CA GLN A 324 17.62 -12.43 0.51
C GLN A 324 19.11 -12.15 0.75
N PHE A 325 19.43 -10.98 1.24
CA PHE A 325 20.77 -10.58 1.62
C PHE A 325 21.02 -10.93 3.08
N THR A 326 21.49 -12.14 3.34
CA THR A 326 21.71 -12.68 4.70
C THR A 326 23.19 -12.63 5.13
N GLN A 327 24.10 -12.44 4.19
CA GLN A 327 25.55 -12.43 4.43
C GLN A 327 26.12 -11.04 4.16
N ASN A 328 27.28 -10.75 4.71
CA ASN A 328 27.93 -9.45 4.60
C ASN A 328 29.47 -9.64 4.52
N GLU A 329 29.92 -10.40 3.51
CA GLU A 329 31.35 -10.53 3.25
C GLU A 329 31.92 -9.22 2.71
N PRO A 330 33.12 -8.82 3.15
CA PRO A 330 33.80 -7.67 2.58
C PRO A 330 34.24 -7.94 1.15
N PHE A 331 34.12 -6.91 0.31
CA PHE A 331 34.71 -6.96 -1.03
C PHE A 331 36.22 -6.92 -0.92
N ALA A 332 36.90 -7.92 -1.48
CA ALA A 332 38.34 -7.98 -1.53
C ALA A 332 38.79 -8.02 -3.01
N GLN A 333 39.87 -7.32 -3.32
CA GLN A 333 40.50 -7.47 -4.64
C GLN A 333 41.06 -8.88 -4.78
N THR A 334 41.00 -9.43 -5.98
CA THR A 334 41.51 -10.75 -6.32
C THR A 334 42.34 -10.65 -7.59
N ASP A 335 43.34 -11.52 -7.72
CA ASP A 335 44.08 -11.71 -8.98
C ASP A 335 43.31 -12.60 -9.98
N ASP A 336 42.23 -13.24 -9.50
CA ASP A 336 41.31 -14.02 -10.34
C ASP A 336 40.34 -13.11 -11.11
N ALA A 337 39.48 -13.74 -11.91
CA ALA A 337 38.42 -13.03 -12.62
C ALA A 337 37.54 -12.19 -11.66
N LEU A 338 37.32 -10.93 -12.01
CA LEU A 338 36.45 -10.04 -11.24
C LEU A 338 35.00 -10.53 -11.25
N ILE A 339 34.49 -10.93 -12.41
CA ILE A 339 33.18 -11.52 -12.59
C ILE A 339 33.35 -12.87 -13.28
N ASP A 340 32.83 -13.93 -12.67
CA ASP A 340 32.90 -15.27 -13.21
C ASP A 340 31.54 -15.94 -13.18
N VAL A 341 31.02 -16.24 -14.35
CA VAL A 341 29.72 -16.86 -14.59
C VAL A 341 29.95 -18.29 -15.02
N ARG A 342 29.47 -19.27 -14.24
CA ARG A 342 29.76 -20.71 -14.48
C ARG A 342 28.46 -21.48 -14.66
N ASN A 343 28.23 -22.00 -15.86
CA ASN A 343 27.14 -22.90 -16.24
C ASN A 343 25.76 -22.40 -15.69
N VAL A 344 25.43 -21.12 -15.94
CA VAL A 344 24.24 -20.48 -15.39
C VAL A 344 23.02 -20.85 -16.21
N PHE A 345 22.01 -21.36 -15.51
CA PHE A 345 20.65 -21.58 -16.01
C PHE A 345 19.71 -20.68 -15.25
N PHE A 346 18.79 -20.03 -15.97
CA PHE A 346 17.81 -19.16 -15.35
C PHE A 346 16.50 -19.11 -16.13
N THR A 347 15.39 -19.21 -15.40
CA THR A 347 14.01 -19.00 -15.89
C THR A 347 13.34 -17.96 -15.00
N TYR A 348 12.68 -16.97 -15.60
CA TYR A 348 11.88 -16.02 -14.82
C TYR A 348 10.74 -16.73 -14.11
N PRO A 349 10.41 -16.31 -12.87
CA PRO A 349 9.22 -16.81 -12.20
C PRO A 349 7.99 -16.70 -13.12
N GLU A 350 7.15 -17.74 -13.14
CA GLU A 350 5.93 -17.81 -13.97
C GLU A 350 6.16 -17.95 -15.49
N ARG A 351 7.41 -18.17 -15.94
CA ARG A 351 7.71 -18.53 -17.33
C ARG A 351 8.27 -19.94 -17.38
N GLU A 352 7.97 -20.65 -18.46
CA GLU A 352 8.50 -22.02 -18.68
C GLU A 352 9.80 -22.01 -19.46
N ASN A 353 10.01 -20.99 -20.28
CA ASN A 353 11.19 -20.93 -21.17
C ASN A 353 12.43 -20.42 -20.42
N LEU A 354 13.56 -21.07 -20.64
CA LEU A 354 14.86 -20.63 -20.15
C LEU A 354 15.21 -19.26 -20.75
N ALA A 355 15.57 -18.32 -19.88
CA ALA A 355 16.08 -17.02 -20.26
C ALA A 355 17.61 -17.04 -20.39
N LEU A 356 18.30 -17.93 -19.67
CA LEU A 356 19.70 -18.31 -19.86
C LEU A 356 19.82 -19.83 -19.76
N ASN A 357 20.63 -20.41 -20.65
CA ASN A 357 20.80 -21.85 -20.80
C ASN A 357 22.30 -22.16 -20.95
N ASP A 358 22.95 -22.62 -19.88
CA ASP A 358 24.33 -22.97 -19.80
C ASP A 358 25.28 -21.85 -20.23
N VAL A 359 25.09 -20.65 -19.67
CA VAL A 359 25.95 -19.50 -19.98
C VAL A 359 27.13 -19.47 -19.03
N SER A 360 28.34 -19.41 -19.63
CA SER A 360 29.61 -19.28 -18.91
C SER A 360 30.47 -18.18 -19.53
N LEU A 361 30.95 -17.24 -18.71
CA LEU A 361 31.86 -16.16 -19.14
C LEU A 361 32.72 -15.67 -17.97
N SER A 362 33.88 -15.13 -18.29
CA SER A 362 34.80 -14.60 -17.29
C SER A 362 35.29 -13.22 -17.71
N ILE A 363 35.31 -12.28 -16.76
CA ILE A 363 35.65 -10.87 -16.97
C ILE A 363 36.75 -10.49 -15.97
N GLN A 364 37.87 -9.99 -16.45
CA GLN A 364 38.97 -9.49 -15.62
C GLN A 364 38.72 -8.04 -15.20
N GLN A 365 39.37 -7.63 -14.13
CA GLN A 365 39.32 -6.25 -13.68
C GLN A 365 39.83 -5.29 -14.76
N GLY A 366 39.11 -4.21 -15.03
CA GLY A 366 39.48 -3.20 -16.03
C GLY A 366 39.11 -3.54 -17.47
N GLN A 367 38.62 -4.76 -17.76
CA GLN A 367 38.19 -5.15 -19.10
C GLN A 367 36.89 -4.41 -19.51
N LYS A 368 36.81 -4.13 -20.80
CA LYS A 368 35.64 -3.58 -21.49
C LYS A 368 35.01 -4.66 -22.36
N ILE A 369 33.84 -5.09 -21.99
CA ILE A 369 33.13 -6.23 -22.56
C ILE A 369 31.85 -5.76 -23.25
N ALA A 370 31.64 -6.23 -24.48
CA ALA A 370 30.33 -6.08 -25.14
C ALA A 370 29.60 -7.42 -25.22
N ILE A 371 28.31 -7.41 -24.83
CA ILE A 371 27.40 -8.54 -25.02
C ILE A 371 26.44 -8.20 -26.17
N LEU A 372 26.55 -9.01 -27.23
CA LEU A 372 25.78 -8.86 -28.45
C LEU A 372 24.76 -9.97 -28.60
N GLY A 373 23.70 -9.72 -29.37
CA GLY A 373 22.69 -10.71 -29.71
C GLY A 373 21.33 -10.09 -30.03
N LYS A 374 20.41 -10.89 -30.52
CA LYS A 374 19.06 -10.45 -30.85
C LYS A 374 18.28 -10.02 -29.61
N THR A 375 17.23 -9.21 -29.82
CA THR A 375 16.29 -8.89 -28.73
C THR A 375 15.64 -10.17 -28.21
N GLY A 376 15.58 -10.32 -26.88
CA GLY A 376 15.04 -11.51 -26.22
C GLY A 376 16.03 -12.68 -26.07
N SER A 377 17.30 -12.54 -26.46
CA SER A 377 18.29 -13.61 -26.35
C SER A 377 18.85 -13.86 -24.92
N GLY A 378 18.47 -13.05 -23.91
CA GLY A 378 18.90 -13.24 -22.52
C GLY A 378 19.93 -12.23 -22.01
N LYS A 379 20.38 -11.27 -22.81
CA LYS A 379 21.43 -10.28 -22.46
C LYS A 379 21.10 -9.47 -21.20
N SER A 380 19.94 -8.81 -21.18
CA SER A 380 19.50 -8.02 -20.02
C SER A 380 19.26 -8.90 -18.79
N THR A 381 18.88 -10.18 -19.00
CA THR A 381 18.72 -11.16 -17.91
C THR A 381 20.06 -11.41 -17.20
N LEU A 382 21.14 -11.51 -17.94
CA LEU A 382 22.47 -11.67 -17.35
C LEU A 382 22.84 -10.47 -16.48
N LEU A 383 22.58 -9.23 -16.93
CA LEU A 383 22.82 -8.04 -16.12
C LEU A 383 21.95 -8.03 -14.85
N GLN A 384 20.68 -8.45 -14.95
CA GLN A 384 19.79 -8.56 -13.80
C GLN A 384 20.28 -9.55 -12.74
N LEU A 385 20.90 -10.65 -13.16
CA LEU A 385 21.52 -11.62 -12.27
C LEU A 385 22.81 -11.08 -11.63
N LEU A 386 23.62 -10.35 -12.39
CA LEU A 386 24.86 -9.72 -11.89
C LEU A 386 24.59 -8.66 -10.82
N VAL A 387 23.50 -7.87 -10.96
CA VAL A 387 23.10 -6.94 -9.90
C VAL A 387 22.29 -7.62 -8.79
N ARG A 388 22.11 -8.94 -8.88
CA ARG A 388 21.39 -9.75 -7.93
C ARG A 388 19.94 -9.27 -7.69
N ASN A 389 19.22 -8.92 -8.78
CA ASN A 389 17.77 -8.74 -8.74
C ASN A 389 17.02 -10.09 -8.73
N TYR A 390 17.73 -11.16 -9.16
CA TYR A 390 17.33 -12.56 -9.09
C TYR A 390 18.54 -13.40 -8.72
N ASP A 391 18.32 -14.53 -8.06
CA ASP A 391 19.35 -15.56 -7.85
C ASP A 391 19.29 -16.61 -8.96
N THR A 392 20.42 -17.23 -9.30
CA THR A 392 20.49 -18.31 -10.29
C THR A 392 19.84 -19.58 -9.76
N GLN A 393 19.21 -20.34 -10.65
CA GLN A 393 18.60 -21.63 -10.30
C GLN A 393 19.64 -22.76 -10.34
N GLN A 394 20.57 -22.69 -11.29
CA GLN A 394 21.71 -23.62 -11.42
C GLN A 394 22.92 -22.83 -11.88
N GLY A 395 24.11 -23.36 -11.59
CA GLY A 395 25.37 -22.70 -11.85
C GLY A 395 25.79 -21.76 -10.73
N ALA A 396 26.82 -20.96 -10.97
CA ALA A 396 27.39 -20.03 -10.00
C ALA A 396 27.70 -18.67 -10.64
N LEU A 397 27.45 -17.61 -9.90
CA LEU A 397 27.90 -16.25 -10.17
C LEU A 397 28.91 -15.87 -9.09
N LEU A 398 30.14 -15.65 -9.48
CA LEU A 398 31.21 -15.22 -8.57
C LEU A 398 31.56 -13.75 -8.86
N LEU A 399 31.75 -12.99 -7.81
CA LEU A 399 32.28 -11.63 -7.84
C LEU A 399 33.54 -11.61 -6.99
N ALA A 400 34.70 -11.22 -7.57
CA ALA A 400 36.00 -11.27 -6.92
C ALA A 400 36.26 -12.63 -6.24
N GLY A 401 36.02 -13.73 -6.97
CA GLY A 401 36.23 -15.10 -6.52
C GLY A 401 35.22 -15.66 -5.51
N LYS A 402 34.29 -14.86 -4.98
CA LYS A 402 33.27 -15.30 -4.02
C LYS A 402 31.88 -15.33 -4.66
N PRO A 403 30.99 -16.26 -4.25
CA PRO A 403 29.61 -16.27 -4.68
C PRO A 403 28.92 -14.94 -4.37
N ILE A 404 28.17 -14.40 -5.35
CA ILE A 404 27.51 -13.09 -5.22
C ILE A 404 26.51 -13.05 -4.06
N GLN A 405 25.99 -14.21 -3.65
CA GLN A 405 25.09 -14.38 -2.51
C GLN A 405 25.74 -14.05 -1.16
N GLN A 406 27.06 -14.06 -1.07
CA GLN A 406 27.78 -13.77 0.17
C GLN A 406 27.92 -12.28 0.45
N TYR A 407 27.68 -11.42 -0.52
CA TYR A 407 27.77 -9.98 -0.34
C TYR A 407 26.45 -9.38 0.17
N SER A 408 26.56 -8.31 0.97
CA SER A 408 25.40 -7.49 1.33
C SER A 408 24.90 -6.68 0.14
N GLU A 409 23.67 -6.26 0.18
CA GLU A 409 23.11 -5.36 -0.85
C GLU A 409 23.94 -4.08 -0.97
N ALA A 410 24.26 -3.44 0.17
CA ALA A 410 25.07 -2.22 0.20
C ALA A 410 26.42 -2.40 -0.50
N THR A 411 27.10 -3.52 -0.25
CA THR A 411 28.39 -3.84 -0.90
C THR A 411 28.22 -3.95 -2.41
N LEU A 412 27.20 -4.68 -2.89
CA LEU A 412 26.98 -4.84 -4.33
C LEU A 412 26.64 -3.50 -5.00
N ARG A 413 25.77 -2.67 -4.38
CA ARG A 413 25.41 -1.34 -4.94
C ARG A 413 26.60 -0.37 -4.95
N GLN A 414 27.53 -0.48 -4.03
CA GLN A 414 28.77 0.30 -4.04
C GLN A 414 29.73 -0.14 -5.15
N GLN A 415 29.78 -1.44 -5.45
CA GLN A 415 30.70 -1.98 -6.46
C GLN A 415 30.15 -1.88 -7.89
N MET A 416 28.85 -1.80 -8.09
CA MET A 416 28.21 -1.88 -9.40
C MET A 416 27.28 -0.70 -9.65
N CYS A 417 27.48 0.00 -10.76
CA CYS A 417 26.52 0.96 -11.31
C CYS A 417 25.78 0.30 -12.47
N PHE A 418 24.45 0.29 -12.42
CA PHE A 418 23.62 -0.35 -13.43
C PHE A 418 22.72 0.66 -14.13
N LEU A 419 22.89 0.83 -15.43
CA LEU A 419 22.00 1.56 -16.32
C LEU A 419 21.00 0.58 -16.94
N THR A 420 19.75 0.71 -16.58
CA THR A 420 18.64 -0.07 -17.15
C THR A 420 18.20 0.47 -18.51
N GLN A 421 17.62 -0.39 -19.35
CA GLN A 421 17.09 0.01 -20.66
C GLN A 421 16.05 1.14 -20.55
N ARG A 422 15.22 1.15 -19.50
CA ARG A 422 14.25 2.23 -19.21
C ARG A 422 14.73 3.02 -18.00
N VAL A 423 15.03 4.30 -18.20
CA VAL A 423 15.46 5.19 -17.14
C VAL A 423 14.24 5.84 -16.48
N HIS A 424 14.13 5.70 -15.17
CA HIS A 424 13.09 6.38 -14.40
C HIS A 424 13.51 7.81 -14.06
N VAL A 425 12.61 8.77 -14.32
CA VAL A 425 12.75 10.17 -13.92
C VAL A 425 11.89 10.39 -12.69
N PHE A 426 12.52 10.80 -11.60
CA PHE A 426 11.81 11.10 -10.36
C PHE A 426 11.14 12.47 -10.45
N SER A 427 9.94 12.59 -9.91
CA SER A 427 9.23 13.88 -9.76
C SER A 427 9.92 14.71 -8.68
N ASP A 428 11.04 15.34 -9.05
CA ASP A 428 11.93 16.11 -8.19
C ASP A 428 12.79 17.06 -9.06
N SER A 429 13.62 17.88 -8.44
CA SER A 429 14.57 18.74 -9.14
C SER A 429 15.57 17.93 -9.98
N LEU A 430 16.15 18.56 -11.00
CA LEU A 430 17.25 17.97 -11.79
C LEU A 430 18.43 17.59 -10.89
N ARG A 431 18.75 18.44 -9.89
CA ARG A 431 19.76 18.18 -8.86
C ARG A 431 19.51 16.84 -8.15
N GLN A 432 18.32 16.64 -7.60
CA GLN A 432 17.98 15.42 -6.89
C GLN A 432 17.97 14.20 -7.80
N ASN A 433 17.50 14.36 -9.04
CA ASN A 433 17.58 13.32 -10.05
C ASN A 433 19.01 12.89 -10.39
N LEU A 434 20.00 13.76 -10.26
CA LEU A 434 21.42 13.43 -10.45
C LEU A 434 22.07 12.94 -9.16
N GLN A 435 21.70 13.48 -8.00
CA GLN A 435 22.29 13.15 -6.70
C GLN A 435 22.13 11.67 -6.32
N ILE A 436 21.11 10.97 -6.84
CA ILE A 436 20.92 9.53 -6.62
C ILE A 436 22.10 8.67 -7.16
N ALA A 437 22.97 9.22 -7.99
CA ALA A 437 24.14 8.51 -8.52
C ALA A 437 25.22 8.25 -7.47
N SER A 438 25.23 8.97 -6.36
CA SER A 438 26.25 8.89 -5.31
C SER A 438 25.63 9.08 -3.93
N ALA A 439 26.16 8.35 -2.94
CA ALA A 439 25.84 8.53 -1.52
C ALA A 439 26.51 9.79 -0.94
N VAL A 440 27.55 10.30 -1.58
CA VAL A 440 28.24 11.54 -1.22
C VAL A 440 27.66 12.68 -2.04
N GLU A 441 27.58 13.86 -1.46
CA GLU A 441 27.07 15.05 -2.15
C GLU A 441 27.94 15.39 -3.36
N ILE A 442 27.30 15.52 -4.53
CA ILE A 442 27.93 15.84 -5.79
C ILE A 442 27.92 17.34 -5.99
N SER A 443 29.08 17.94 -6.30
CA SER A 443 29.15 19.38 -6.53
C SER A 443 28.36 19.81 -7.78
N ASP A 444 27.78 21.01 -7.73
CA ASP A 444 27.04 21.60 -8.84
C ASP A 444 27.87 21.70 -10.12
N GLU A 445 29.14 22.02 -9.99
CA GLU A 445 30.08 22.11 -11.10
C GLU A 445 30.25 20.77 -11.83
N LYS A 446 30.36 19.67 -11.07
CA LYS A 446 30.45 18.31 -11.62
C LYS A 446 29.13 17.92 -12.33
N MET A 447 27.99 18.23 -11.71
CA MET A 447 26.66 17.99 -12.32
C MET A 447 26.49 18.74 -13.64
N ILE A 448 26.79 20.04 -13.65
CA ILE A 448 26.68 20.91 -14.83
C ILE A 448 27.62 20.44 -15.94
N THR A 449 28.85 20.06 -15.59
CA THR A 449 29.84 19.55 -16.54
C THR A 449 29.34 18.28 -17.21
N VAL A 450 28.85 17.32 -16.43
CA VAL A 450 28.35 16.05 -16.97
C VAL A 450 27.08 16.27 -17.82
N LEU A 451 26.18 17.14 -17.42
CA LEU A 451 24.99 17.48 -18.24
C LEU A 451 25.37 18.06 -19.60
N LYS A 452 26.40 18.92 -19.67
CA LYS A 452 26.93 19.42 -20.94
C LYS A 452 27.55 18.32 -21.78
N GLN A 453 28.31 17.42 -21.17
CA GLN A 453 28.96 16.29 -21.86
C GLN A 453 27.93 15.34 -22.51
N VAL A 454 26.80 15.11 -21.86
CA VAL A 454 25.73 14.25 -22.39
C VAL A 454 24.72 15.00 -23.27
N GLY A 455 24.94 16.30 -23.58
CA GLY A 455 24.09 17.11 -24.43
C GLY A 455 22.73 17.45 -23.80
N LEU A 456 22.71 17.66 -22.48
CA LEU A 456 21.53 18.06 -21.70
C LEU A 456 21.62 19.50 -21.16
N GLU A 457 22.48 20.36 -21.73
CA GLU A 457 22.63 21.76 -21.34
C GLU A 457 21.34 22.57 -21.38
N LYS A 458 20.41 22.22 -22.27
CA LYS A 458 19.10 22.85 -22.38
C LYS A 458 18.23 22.69 -21.13
N LEU A 459 18.50 21.70 -20.28
CA LEU A 459 17.80 21.54 -19.01
C LEU A 459 18.21 22.61 -17.99
N LEU A 460 19.33 23.29 -18.21
CA LEU A 460 19.86 24.32 -17.32
C LEU A 460 19.37 25.73 -17.67
N GLU A 461 18.69 25.93 -18.82
CA GLU A 461 18.42 27.28 -19.36
C GLU A 461 17.43 28.11 -18.52
N GLN A 462 16.45 27.50 -17.85
CA GLN A 462 15.38 28.20 -17.13
C GLN A 462 15.65 28.29 -15.62
N GLU A 463 15.75 27.14 -14.95
CA GLU A 463 15.82 27.03 -13.49
C GLU A 463 17.12 26.36 -13.02
N GLY A 464 18.06 26.10 -13.94
CA GLY A 464 19.32 25.43 -13.62
C GLY A 464 19.12 24.03 -13.08
N LEU A 465 19.91 23.66 -12.06
CA LEU A 465 19.80 22.36 -11.40
C LEU A 465 18.53 22.20 -10.54
N ASP A 466 17.84 23.30 -10.22
CA ASP A 466 16.64 23.29 -9.39
C ASP A 466 15.35 23.11 -10.21
N GLY A 467 15.47 23.05 -11.56
CA GLY A 467 14.36 22.80 -12.47
C GLY A 467 13.68 21.46 -12.17
N TRP A 468 12.34 21.48 -12.05
CA TRP A 468 11.52 20.32 -11.70
C TRP A 468 11.31 19.39 -12.91
N LEU A 469 11.50 18.09 -12.69
CA LEU A 469 11.29 17.03 -13.67
C LEU A 469 10.15 16.10 -13.24
N GLY A 470 9.65 15.29 -14.17
CA GLY A 470 8.60 14.31 -13.89
C GLY A 470 7.20 14.93 -13.81
N ASP A 471 6.35 14.36 -12.96
CA ASP A 471 4.96 14.81 -12.84
C ASP A 471 4.87 16.24 -12.33
N GLY A 472 4.19 17.08 -13.11
CA GLY A 472 4.06 18.52 -12.82
C GLY A 472 5.25 19.40 -13.24
N GLY A 473 6.33 18.79 -13.76
CA GLY A 473 7.52 19.48 -14.25
C GLY A 473 7.71 19.36 -15.76
N ARG A 474 8.93 19.69 -16.23
CA ARG A 474 9.30 19.55 -17.64
C ARG A 474 9.29 18.06 -18.05
N PRO A 475 8.50 17.66 -19.05
CA PRO A 475 8.56 16.32 -19.61
C PRO A 475 9.88 16.15 -20.40
N LEU A 476 10.51 14.99 -20.25
CA LEU A 476 11.71 14.63 -21.00
C LEU A 476 11.35 13.70 -22.15
N SER A 477 11.94 13.93 -23.31
CA SER A 477 11.92 12.97 -24.42
C SER A 477 12.63 11.66 -24.04
N GLY A 478 12.33 10.56 -24.73
CA GLY A 478 13.00 9.27 -24.46
C GLY A 478 14.52 9.34 -24.57
N GLY A 479 15.05 10.15 -25.50
CA GLY A 479 16.48 10.41 -25.63
C GLY A 479 17.06 11.22 -24.47
N GLU A 480 16.34 12.24 -23.98
CA GLU A 480 16.76 13.02 -22.79
C GLU A 480 16.73 12.15 -21.52
N GLN A 481 15.68 11.32 -21.32
CA GLN A 481 15.62 10.39 -20.19
C GLN A 481 16.84 9.44 -20.18
N ARG A 482 17.20 8.89 -21.33
CA ARG A 482 18.34 8.00 -21.45
C ARG A 482 19.67 8.71 -21.17
N ARG A 483 19.85 9.94 -21.71
CA ARG A 483 21.03 10.76 -21.41
C ARG A 483 21.10 11.19 -19.95
N LEU A 484 19.96 11.40 -19.27
CA LEU A 484 19.91 11.61 -17.82
C LEU A 484 20.38 10.36 -17.05
N GLY A 485 19.95 9.17 -17.47
CA GLY A 485 20.46 7.91 -16.92
C GLY A 485 21.96 7.77 -17.11
N LEU A 486 22.47 8.16 -18.28
CA LEU A 486 23.92 8.14 -18.56
C LEU A 486 24.67 9.16 -17.70
N ALA A 487 24.10 10.38 -17.49
CA ALA A 487 24.68 11.36 -16.59
C ALA A 487 24.84 10.78 -15.16
N ARG A 488 23.88 10.00 -14.68
CA ARG A 488 23.99 9.28 -13.40
C ARG A 488 25.16 8.29 -13.40
N VAL A 489 25.36 7.55 -14.50
CA VAL A 489 26.52 6.64 -14.63
C VAL A 489 27.85 7.39 -14.57
N LEU A 490 27.98 8.52 -15.28
CA LEU A 490 29.18 9.35 -15.31
C LEU A 490 29.46 10.05 -13.96
N LEU A 491 28.45 10.25 -13.15
CA LEU A 491 28.57 10.78 -11.79
C LEU A 491 28.90 9.71 -10.75
N SER A 492 28.72 8.42 -11.10
CA SER A 492 28.97 7.29 -10.20
C SER A 492 30.46 6.94 -10.13
N ASP A 493 30.94 6.67 -8.91
CA ASP A 493 32.31 6.24 -8.67
C ASP A 493 32.46 4.70 -8.63
N ALA A 494 31.39 3.95 -8.88
CA ALA A 494 31.42 2.50 -8.87
C ALA A 494 32.48 1.93 -9.85
N PRO A 495 33.26 0.91 -9.44
CA PRO A 495 34.31 0.34 -10.26
C PRO A 495 33.81 -0.57 -11.38
N ILE A 496 32.59 -1.04 -11.32
CA ILE A 496 31.96 -1.91 -12.33
C ILE A 496 30.74 -1.18 -12.92
N LEU A 497 30.76 -1.01 -14.23
CA LEU A 497 29.70 -0.37 -14.99
C LEU A 497 28.94 -1.44 -15.80
N LEU A 498 27.66 -1.58 -15.53
CA LEU A 498 26.74 -2.48 -16.23
C LEU A 498 25.74 -1.64 -17.02
N LEU A 499 25.82 -1.66 -18.35
CA LEU A 499 25.01 -0.78 -19.20
C LEU A 499 24.12 -1.61 -20.12
N ASP A 500 22.81 -1.41 -20.05
CA ASP A 500 21.83 -2.08 -20.89
C ASP A 500 21.34 -1.14 -22.01
N GLU A 501 21.85 -1.33 -23.22
CA GLU A 501 21.54 -0.56 -24.42
C GLU A 501 21.64 0.97 -24.23
N PRO A 502 22.78 1.52 -23.76
CA PRO A 502 22.92 2.92 -23.35
C PRO A 502 22.68 3.93 -24.49
N THR A 503 22.84 3.52 -25.74
CA THR A 503 22.76 4.39 -26.94
C THR A 503 21.55 4.12 -27.81
N GLU A 504 20.61 3.27 -27.39
CA GLU A 504 19.39 3.00 -28.14
C GLU A 504 18.58 4.27 -28.42
N GLY A 505 18.08 4.45 -29.64
CA GLY A 505 17.29 5.63 -30.05
C GLY A 505 18.10 6.91 -30.30
N LEU A 506 19.44 6.87 -30.19
CA LEU A 506 20.30 7.99 -30.56
C LEU A 506 20.68 7.91 -32.05
N ASP A 507 20.90 9.06 -32.67
CA ASP A 507 21.53 9.17 -33.99
C ASP A 507 22.99 8.77 -33.94
N ARG A 508 23.61 8.45 -35.09
CA ARG A 508 24.96 7.91 -35.17
C ARG A 508 26.05 8.83 -34.61
N GLU A 509 25.88 10.14 -34.75
CA GLU A 509 26.87 11.10 -34.28
C GLU A 509 26.84 11.22 -32.75
N THR A 510 25.64 11.42 -32.21
CA THR A 510 25.41 11.43 -30.75
C THR A 510 25.83 10.10 -30.11
N GLU A 511 25.50 8.97 -30.73
CA GLU A 511 25.90 7.65 -30.28
C GLU A 511 27.42 7.54 -30.13
N ARG A 512 28.18 7.96 -31.16
CA ARG A 512 29.63 7.92 -31.15
C ARG A 512 30.22 8.78 -30.03
N GLN A 513 29.72 9.98 -29.86
CA GLN A 513 30.16 10.89 -28.79
C GLN A 513 29.90 10.28 -27.41
N ILE A 514 28.70 9.72 -27.20
CA ILE A 514 28.33 9.08 -25.94
C ILE A 514 29.19 7.83 -25.66
N LEU A 515 29.48 6.99 -26.66
CA LEU A 515 30.34 5.84 -26.47
C LEU A 515 31.76 6.28 -26.10
N GLN A 516 32.31 7.32 -26.73
CA GLN A 516 33.62 7.88 -26.37
C GLN A 516 33.65 8.39 -24.92
N LEU A 517 32.58 9.04 -24.44
CA LEU A 517 32.45 9.47 -23.04
C LEU A 517 32.40 8.26 -22.09
N ILE A 518 31.64 7.21 -22.44
CA ILE A 518 31.61 5.97 -21.65
C ILE A 518 32.99 5.34 -21.57
N PHE A 519 33.73 5.19 -22.69
CA PHE A 519 35.05 4.63 -22.69
C PHE A 519 36.06 5.49 -21.90
N ALA A 520 35.98 6.82 -21.99
CA ALA A 520 36.83 7.71 -21.21
C ALA A 520 36.56 7.56 -19.70
N HIS A 521 35.28 7.48 -19.30
CA HIS A 521 34.90 7.26 -17.90
C HIS A 521 35.29 5.86 -17.40
N ALA A 522 35.32 4.86 -18.29
CA ALA A 522 35.65 3.48 -17.99
C ALA A 522 37.14 3.16 -18.08
N GLN A 523 38.06 4.14 -18.23
CA GLN A 523 39.50 3.86 -18.40
C GLN A 523 40.08 2.95 -17.31
N ASN A 524 39.71 3.19 -16.05
CA ASN A 524 40.16 2.42 -14.89
C ASN A 524 39.03 1.59 -14.25
N LYS A 525 37.96 1.33 -14.97
CA LYS A 525 36.78 0.60 -14.49
C LYS A 525 36.52 -0.60 -15.40
N THR A 526 35.83 -1.57 -14.87
CA THR A 526 35.31 -2.71 -15.65
C THR A 526 34.00 -2.31 -16.28
N LEU A 527 33.87 -2.47 -17.60
CA LEU A 527 32.67 -2.14 -18.35
C LEU A 527 32.03 -3.39 -18.95
N LEU A 528 30.79 -3.62 -18.67
CA LEU A 528 29.96 -4.62 -19.33
C LEU A 528 28.77 -3.92 -20.00
N MET A 529 28.77 -3.90 -21.32
CA MET A 529 27.75 -3.22 -22.11
C MET A 529 26.95 -4.21 -22.96
N VAL A 530 25.66 -4.22 -22.78
CA VAL A 530 24.72 -4.91 -23.69
C VAL A 530 24.37 -3.95 -24.82
N THR A 531 24.54 -4.40 -26.05
CA THR A 531 24.18 -3.62 -27.25
C THR A 531 23.81 -4.53 -28.41
N HIS A 532 23.04 -4.00 -29.34
CA HIS A 532 22.80 -4.60 -30.64
C HIS A 532 23.46 -3.77 -31.78
N ARG A 533 24.15 -2.68 -31.43
CA ARG A 533 24.84 -1.77 -32.36
C ARG A 533 26.32 -2.08 -32.43
N LEU A 534 26.91 -1.84 -33.59
CA LEU A 534 28.29 -2.15 -33.87
C LEU A 534 29.25 -0.93 -33.85
N THR A 535 28.71 0.26 -33.47
CA THR A 535 29.52 1.48 -33.38
C THR A 535 30.61 1.33 -32.32
N LEU A 536 31.85 1.56 -32.68
CA LEU A 536 33.05 1.42 -31.84
C LEU A 536 33.19 0.03 -31.16
N ILE A 537 32.66 -1.02 -31.78
CA ILE A 537 32.68 -2.37 -31.20
C ILE A 537 34.12 -2.94 -31.17
N ASP A 538 34.99 -2.44 -32.02
CA ASP A 538 36.42 -2.74 -32.07
C ASP A 538 37.23 -2.24 -30.87
N GLN A 539 36.67 -1.34 -30.07
CA GLN A 539 37.29 -0.80 -28.85
C GLN A 539 37.07 -1.66 -27.61
N PHE A 540 36.24 -2.68 -27.70
CA PHE A 540 36.02 -3.62 -26.60
C PHE A 540 37.14 -4.69 -26.59
N ASP A 541 37.58 -5.04 -25.38
CA ASP A 541 38.59 -6.06 -25.19
C ASP A 541 38.09 -7.46 -25.57
N GLN A 542 36.79 -7.72 -25.33
CA GLN A 542 36.17 -8.99 -25.66
C GLN A 542 34.70 -8.85 -25.98
N LEU A 543 34.22 -9.65 -26.91
CA LEU A 543 32.81 -9.73 -27.33
C LEU A 543 32.25 -11.09 -26.94
N TYR A 544 31.04 -11.10 -26.39
CA TYR A 544 30.24 -12.28 -26.09
C TYR A 544 28.93 -12.21 -26.89
N LEU A 545 28.63 -13.26 -27.63
CA LEU A 545 27.44 -13.34 -28.46
C LEU A 545 26.45 -14.32 -27.88
N ILE A 546 25.29 -13.83 -27.51
CA ILE A 546 24.19 -14.63 -26.92
C ILE A 546 23.07 -14.73 -27.95
N ASP A 547 22.69 -15.95 -28.30
CA ASP A 547 21.48 -16.23 -29.08
C ASP A 547 20.73 -17.43 -28.49
N GLU A 548 19.38 -17.41 -28.51
CA GLU A 548 18.53 -18.46 -27.95
C GLU A 548 18.94 -18.88 -26.53
N ALA A 549 19.18 -17.86 -25.67
CA ALA A 549 19.58 -18.01 -24.27
C ALA A 549 20.96 -18.68 -24.05
N LYS A 550 21.80 -18.93 -25.08
CA LYS A 550 23.12 -19.55 -25.00
C LYS A 550 24.21 -18.62 -25.46
N LEU A 551 25.37 -18.77 -24.88
CA LEU A 551 26.60 -18.17 -25.39
C LEU A 551 27.09 -19.00 -26.62
N ILE A 552 27.06 -18.37 -27.80
CA ILE A 552 27.39 -19.05 -29.07
C ILE A 552 28.78 -18.73 -29.58
N GLU A 553 29.28 -17.53 -29.35
CA GLU A 553 30.62 -17.11 -29.72
C GLU A 553 31.19 -16.15 -28.69
N GLN A 554 32.51 -16.20 -28.52
CA GLN A 554 33.30 -15.26 -27.74
C GLN A 554 34.66 -15.06 -28.35
N GLY A 555 35.26 -13.88 -28.21
CA GLY A 555 36.60 -13.56 -28.70
C GLY A 555 36.81 -12.07 -28.92
N HIS A 556 38.00 -11.70 -29.36
CA HIS A 556 38.31 -10.34 -29.79
C HIS A 556 37.64 -10.01 -31.13
N TYR A 557 37.39 -8.73 -31.38
CA TYR A 557 36.77 -8.25 -32.61
C TYR A 557 37.45 -8.82 -33.88
N ASN A 558 38.81 -8.75 -33.93
CA ASN A 558 39.59 -9.22 -35.07
C ASN A 558 39.50 -10.74 -35.29
N GLU A 559 39.33 -11.52 -34.27
CA GLU A 559 39.14 -12.97 -34.34
C GLU A 559 37.76 -13.31 -34.90
N LEU A 560 36.74 -12.66 -34.38
CA LEU A 560 35.35 -12.94 -34.73
C LEU A 560 34.98 -12.48 -36.15
N ILE A 561 35.51 -11.35 -36.60
CA ILE A 561 35.22 -10.82 -37.94
C ILE A 561 35.85 -11.68 -39.05
N ASN A 562 37.00 -12.31 -38.76
CA ASN A 562 37.74 -13.16 -39.71
C ASN A 562 37.26 -14.62 -39.73
N LYS A 563 36.33 -15.00 -38.85
CA LYS A 563 35.81 -16.36 -38.78
C LYS A 563 34.81 -16.60 -39.91
N GLU A 564 35.16 -17.44 -40.92
CA GLU A 564 34.42 -17.61 -42.17
C GLU A 564 32.93 -17.97 -41.99
N MET A 565 32.56 -18.77 -40.98
CA MET A 565 31.18 -19.14 -40.65
C MET A 565 30.70 -18.57 -39.33
N GLY A 566 31.35 -17.50 -38.82
CA GLY A 566 31.04 -16.90 -37.54
C GLY A 566 29.65 -16.26 -37.50
N TYR A 567 29.00 -16.38 -36.37
CA TYR A 567 27.72 -15.71 -36.13
C TYR A 567 27.89 -14.18 -36.11
N PHE A 568 29.00 -13.70 -35.53
CA PHE A 568 29.34 -12.26 -35.51
C PHE A 568 29.46 -11.70 -36.92
N LYS A 569 30.18 -12.39 -37.83
CA LYS A 569 30.31 -11.97 -39.23
C LYS A 569 28.95 -11.86 -39.94
N LYS A 570 28.08 -12.85 -39.74
CA LYS A 570 26.71 -12.81 -40.28
C LYS A 570 25.88 -11.67 -39.71
N LEU A 571 26.13 -11.26 -38.47
CA LEU A 571 25.46 -10.13 -37.83
C LEU A 571 25.94 -8.81 -38.43
N THR A 572 27.25 -8.66 -38.72
CA THR A 572 27.81 -7.46 -39.35
C THR A 572 27.41 -7.28 -40.81
N GLU A 573 27.14 -8.35 -41.54
CA GLU A 573 26.69 -8.32 -42.94
C GLU A 573 25.18 -7.95 -43.07
N ARG A 574 24.40 -8.03 -41.98
CA ARG A 574 22.95 -7.75 -41.97
C ARG A 574 22.59 -6.34 -41.50
N ILE A 575 23.53 -5.61 -40.89
CA ILE A 575 23.41 -4.24 -40.40
C ILE A 575 24.10 -3.25 -41.34
#